data_a5c920732e18e162308983839adf4db9
#
_entry.id   a5c920732e18e162308983839adf4db9
#
_cell.length_a   1.000
_cell.length_b   1.000
_cell.length_c   1.000
_cell.angle_alpha   90.00
_cell.angle_beta   90.00
_cell.angle_gamma   90.00
#
_symmetry.space_group_name_H-M   'P 1'
#
loop_
_entity.id
_entity.type
_entity.pdbx_description
1 polymer ?
#
loop_
_entity_poly.entity_id
_entity_poly.type
_entity_poly.pdbx_seq_one_letter_code
_entity_poly.pdbx_strand_id
1 'polypeptide(L)'
;GKDYPFSGEKLAPILSVYKAKNFNEAKKLANEILNYQGIGHSIGIHTKKNDRILELGLDLPVCRVIVNQAHTFATGGSFTNGLPFSLSMGCGTWQKNTIDNNLNYKHFLNITKVSKLIPGKEANLKEYFKEYCEKNDTTELKNLDK
;
A
#
# COMPACT_ATOMS: atom_id res chain seq x y z
N GLY A 1 -1.07 20.37 -7.46
CA GLY A 1 -0.38 20.00 -8.68
C GLY A 1 0.51 21.13 -9.20
N LYS A 2 1.03 21.02 -10.39
CA LYS A 2 2.01 21.97 -10.97
C LYS A 2 1.51 23.41 -10.99
N ASP A 3 0.22 23.61 -11.26
CA ASP A 3 -0.39 24.95 -11.29
C ASP A 3 -0.62 25.53 -9.88
N TYR A 4 -0.46 24.70 -8.87
CA TYR A 4 -0.60 25.05 -7.45
C TYR A 4 0.60 24.50 -6.66
N PRO A 5 1.78 25.08 -6.78
CA PRO A 5 3.03 24.52 -6.24
C PRO A 5 3.00 24.35 -4.71
N PHE A 6 2.21 25.14 -4.00
CA PHE A 6 2.00 24.98 -2.56
C PHE A 6 1.17 23.75 -2.17
N SER A 7 0.66 22.97 -3.15
CA SER A 7 0.05 21.67 -2.90
C SER A 7 1.09 20.58 -2.61
N GLY A 8 2.35 20.81 -2.96
CA GLY A 8 3.45 19.87 -2.71
C GLY A 8 4.12 20.07 -1.35
N GLU A 9 5.15 19.30 -1.09
CA GLU A 9 5.96 19.37 0.11
C GLU A 9 6.72 20.70 0.18
N LYS A 10 6.75 21.32 1.35
CA LYS A 10 7.37 22.64 1.55
C LYS A 10 8.59 22.63 2.46
N LEU A 11 8.85 21.54 3.18
CA LEU A 11 9.94 21.37 4.16
C LEU A 11 10.04 22.56 5.15
N ALA A 12 8.88 23.09 5.53
CA ALA A 12 8.71 24.24 6.40
C ALA A 12 7.44 24.07 7.24
N PRO A 13 7.25 24.80 8.35
CA PRO A 13 6.04 24.70 9.17
C PRO A 13 4.83 25.38 8.48
N ILE A 14 4.57 24.99 7.25
CA ILE A 14 3.47 25.47 6.40
C ILE A 14 2.61 24.28 5.99
N LEU A 15 1.31 24.36 6.29
CA LEU A 15 0.33 23.35 5.97
C LEU A 15 -0.67 23.87 4.94
N SER A 16 -0.84 23.14 3.84
CA SER A 16 -1.95 23.37 2.91
C SER A 16 -3.19 22.61 3.38
N VAL A 17 -4.32 23.32 3.48
CA VAL A 17 -5.59 22.77 3.93
C VAL A 17 -6.60 22.81 2.81
N TYR A 18 -7.28 21.67 2.58
CA TYR A 18 -8.29 21.50 1.55
C TYR A 18 -9.61 21.06 2.18
N LYS A 19 -10.71 21.50 1.58
CA LYS A 19 -12.05 21.01 1.91
C LYS A 19 -12.53 20.06 0.84
N ALA A 20 -13.16 18.96 1.25
CA ALA A 20 -13.83 18.02 0.37
C ALA A 20 -15.25 17.77 0.86
N LYS A 21 -16.20 17.57 -0.04
CA LYS A 21 -17.63 17.35 0.29
C LYS A 21 -17.87 16.00 0.95
N ASN A 22 -17.05 15.02 0.61
CA ASN A 22 -17.17 13.64 1.09
C ASN A 22 -15.84 12.91 0.98
N PHE A 23 -15.82 11.66 1.45
CA PHE A 23 -14.61 10.83 1.45
C PHE A 23 -14.06 10.55 0.03
N ASN A 24 -14.93 10.31 -0.94
CA ASN A 24 -14.50 10.01 -2.32
C ASN A 24 -13.80 11.21 -2.96
N GLU A 25 -14.33 12.41 -2.76
CA GLU A 25 -13.70 13.65 -3.22
C GLU A 25 -12.35 13.88 -2.52
N ALA A 26 -12.29 13.64 -1.20
CA ALA A 26 -11.04 13.73 -0.44
C ALA A 26 -10.00 12.73 -0.94
N LYS A 27 -10.39 11.48 -1.19
CA LYS A 27 -9.52 10.44 -1.75
C LYS A 27 -8.99 10.82 -3.13
N LYS A 28 -9.87 11.32 -4.00
CA LYS A 28 -9.47 11.79 -5.35
C LYS A 28 -8.43 12.91 -5.25
N LEU A 29 -8.69 13.93 -4.46
CA LEU A 29 -7.76 15.05 -4.26
C LEU A 29 -6.42 14.58 -3.66
N ALA A 30 -6.46 13.68 -2.66
CA ALA A 30 -5.27 13.10 -2.09
C ALA A 30 -4.44 12.34 -3.15
N ASN A 31 -5.08 11.58 -4.02
CA ASN A 31 -4.40 10.88 -5.12
C ASN A 31 -3.76 11.85 -6.12
N GLU A 32 -4.42 12.95 -6.46
CA GLU A 32 -3.85 13.99 -7.33
C GLU A 32 -2.61 14.64 -6.70
N ILE A 33 -2.64 14.91 -5.39
CA ILE A 33 -1.50 15.47 -4.66
C ILE A 33 -0.36 14.45 -4.56
N LEU A 34 -0.65 13.19 -4.26
CA LEU A 34 0.33 12.11 -4.21
C LEU A 34 1.05 11.93 -5.56
N ASN A 35 0.31 11.97 -6.66
CA ASN A 35 0.89 11.86 -8.01
C ASN A 35 1.72 13.09 -8.41
N TYR A 36 1.51 14.23 -7.78
CA TYR A 36 2.35 15.41 -7.96
C TYR A 36 3.64 15.30 -7.14
N GLN A 37 3.52 15.02 -5.84
CA GLN A 37 4.64 14.78 -4.92
C GLN A 37 4.21 13.84 -3.80
N GLY A 38 5.01 12.80 -3.52
CA GLY A 38 4.79 11.91 -2.40
C GLY A 38 4.28 10.52 -2.75
N ILE A 39 4.19 10.20 -4.02
CA ILE A 39 3.82 8.84 -4.46
C ILE A 39 4.69 7.79 -3.76
N GLY A 40 4.08 6.74 -3.26
CA GLY A 40 4.75 5.64 -2.56
C GLY A 40 5.04 5.89 -1.08
N HIS A 41 4.95 7.11 -0.58
CA HIS A 41 5.34 7.39 0.81
C HIS A 41 4.26 6.95 1.81
N SER A 42 3.31 7.79 2.12
CA SER A 42 2.29 7.52 3.14
C SER A 42 1.09 8.45 3.04
N ILE A 43 -0.04 8.00 3.58
CA ILE A 43 -1.21 8.83 3.82
C ILE A 43 -1.72 8.62 5.24
N GLY A 44 -2.28 9.66 5.86
CA GLY A 44 -2.92 9.60 7.18
C GLY A 44 -4.42 9.69 7.08
N ILE A 45 -5.13 8.99 7.95
CA ILE A 45 -6.57 9.10 8.11
C ILE A 45 -6.97 9.07 9.58
N HIS A 46 -7.89 9.96 9.97
CA HIS A 46 -8.55 9.90 11.26
C HIS A 46 -10.01 9.47 11.05
N THR A 47 -10.33 8.24 11.41
CA THR A 47 -11.66 7.65 11.20
C THR A 47 -11.92 6.47 12.13
N LYS A 48 -13.21 6.15 12.34
CA LYS A 48 -13.66 4.90 12.96
C LYS A 48 -14.17 3.88 11.93
N LYS A 49 -14.12 4.19 10.63
CA LYS A 49 -14.66 3.37 9.55
C LYS A 49 -13.55 2.55 8.91
N ASN A 50 -13.52 1.23 9.17
CA ASN A 50 -12.51 0.31 8.65
C ASN A 50 -12.57 0.15 7.13
N ASP A 51 -13.76 0.24 6.53
CA ASP A 51 -13.95 0.23 5.09
C ASP A 51 -13.12 1.33 4.39
N ARG A 52 -13.13 2.54 4.93
CA ARG A 52 -12.34 3.67 4.41
C ARG A 52 -10.84 3.47 4.55
N ILE A 53 -10.41 2.83 5.64
CA ILE A 53 -8.99 2.53 5.86
C ILE A 53 -8.51 1.54 4.81
N LEU A 54 -9.26 0.47 4.59
CA LEU A 54 -8.97 -0.55 3.60
C LEU A 54 -8.96 0.04 2.18
N GLU A 55 -9.97 0.86 1.85
CA GLU A 55 -10.08 1.54 0.56
C GLU A 55 -8.86 2.42 0.24
N LEU A 56 -8.34 3.18 1.22
CA LEU A 56 -7.10 3.95 1.02
C LEU A 56 -5.90 3.05 0.73
N GLY A 57 -5.79 1.93 1.43
CA GLY A 57 -4.68 0.98 1.24
C GLY A 57 -4.71 0.26 -0.10
N LEU A 58 -5.90 0.04 -0.66
CA LEU A 58 -6.08 -0.64 -1.95
C LEU A 58 -5.96 0.31 -3.15
N ASP A 59 -6.45 1.55 -3.00
CA ASP A 59 -6.64 2.46 -4.13
C ASP A 59 -5.52 3.49 -4.29
N LEU A 60 -4.79 3.82 -3.21
CA LEU A 60 -3.77 4.87 -3.27
C LEU A 60 -2.36 4.31 -3.41
N PRO A 61 -1.51 4.96 -4.21
CA PRO A 61 -0.13 4.54 -4.43
C PRO A 61 0.76 4.92 -3.24
N VAL A 62 0.60 4.26 -2.11
CA VAL A 62 1.35 4.51 -0.88
C VAL A 62 1.76 3.19 -0.21
N CYS A 63 2.92 3.17 0.42
CA CYS A 63 3.38 2.02 1.20
C CYS A 63 2.84 2.00 2.64
N ARG A 64 2.24 3.10 3.11
CA ARG A 64 1.78 3.23 4.50
C ARG A 64 0.47 4.00 4.56
N VAL A 65 -0.50 3.45 5.30
CA VAL A 65 -1.71 4.15 5.73
C VAL A 65 -1.64 4.31 7.25
N ILE A 66 -1.50 5.54 7.72
CA ILE A 66 -1.38 5.86 9.14
C ILE A 66 -2.76 6.21 9.69
N VAL A 67 -3.23 5.41 10.63
CA VAL A 67 -4.61 5.49 11.13
C VAL A 67 -4.64 6.04 12.55
N ASN A 68 -5.39 7.12 12.75
CA ASN A 68 -5.65 7.73 14.07
C ASN A 68 -4.39 8.05 14.88
N GLN A 69 -3.32 8.46 14.21
CA GLN A 69 -2.03 8.79 14.81
C GLN A 69 -1.51 10.12 14.27
N ALA A 70 -0.62 10.78 15.01
CA ALA A 70 0.12 11.93 14.50
C ALA A 70 1.06 11.44 13.37
N HIS A 71 0.73 11.79 12.13
CA HIS A 71 1.30 11.20 10.91
C HIS A 71 2.83 11.24 10.90
N THR A 72 3.41 12.41 11.09
CA THR A 72 4.87 12.63 11.02
C THR A 72 5.64 11.73 11.99
N PHE A 73 5.13 11.55 13.20
CA PHE A 73 5.78 10.68 14.19
C PHE A 73 5.53 9.20 13.89
N ALA A 74 4.31 8.87 13.51
CA ALA A 74 3.90 7.47 13.33
C ALA A 74 4.58 6.79 12.13
N THR A 75 4.87 7.52 11.06
CA THR A 75 5.58 6.98 9.89
C THR A 75 6.98 6.49 10.22
N GLY A 76 7.67 7.12 11.16
CA GLY A 76 8.99 6.71 11.65
C GLY A 76 9.00 5.46 12.54
N GLY A 77 7.84 4.87 12.80
CA GLY A 77 7.68 3.73 13.69
C GLY A 77 7.41 4.11 15.14
N SER A 78 6.75 3.24 15.86
CA SER A 78 6.52 3.39 17.30
C SER A 78 6.30 2.03 17.95
N PHE A 79 6.37 1.97 19.27
CA PHE A 79 6.05 0.75 20.04
C PHE A 79 4.58 0.32 19.91
N THR A 80 3.71 1.21 19.44
CA THR A 80 2.25 1.00 19.40
C THR A 80 1.67 0.81 18.00
N ASN A 81 2.47 0.96 16.93
CA ASN A 81 1.95 0.81 15.56
C ASN A 81 2.60 -0.30 14.73
N GLY A 82 3.59 -0.99 15.29
CA GLY A 82 4.23 -2.14 14.65
C GLY A 82 5.16 -1.82 13.47
N LEU A 83 5.31 -0.57 13.07
CA LEU A 83 6.32 -0.17 12.08
C LEU A 83 7.70 -0.13 12.74
N PRO A 84 8.76 -0.63 12.08
CA PRO A 84 10.12 -0.50 12.59
C PRO A 84 10.52 0.97 12.77
N PHE A 85 11.28 1.26 13.84
CA PHE A 85 11.84 2.60 14.05
C PHE A 85 12.89 2.90 12.98
N SER A 86 12.60 3.88 12.13
CA SER A 86 13.54 4.34 11.11
C SER A 86 13.11 5.69 10.55
N LEU A 87 14.07 6.56 10.28
CA LEU A 87 13.88 7.77 9.49
C LEU A 87 14.06 7.52 7.98
N SER A 88 14.60 6.34 7.61
CA SER A 88 14.75 5.91 6.22
C SER A 88 13.59 4.99 5.86
N MET A 89 12.74 5.44 4.95
CA MET A 89 11.51 4.75 4.57
C MET A 89 11.48 4.55 3.06
N GLY A 90 11.39 3.28 2.64
CA GLY A 90 11.25 2.93 1.24
C GLY A 90 9.83 3.19 0.72
N CYS A 91 9.73 3.46 -0.55
CA CYS A 91 8.48 3.68 -1.29
C CYS A 91 8.16 2.55 -2.28
N GLY A 92 8.90 1.46 -2.21
CA GLY A 92 8.73 0.29 -3.07
C GLY A 92 8.79 0.63 -4.56
N THR A 93 8.04 -0.11 -5.34
CA THR A 93 7.97 0.06 -6.79
C THR A 93 7.44 1.42 -7.22
N TRP A 94 6.66 2.11 -6.38
CA TRP A 94 6.13 3.44 -6.66
C TRP A 94 7.20 4.48 -6.95
N GLN A 95 8.36 4.37 -6.28
CA GLN A 95 9.53 5.25 -6.48
C GLN A 95 10.79 4.50 -6.94
N LYS A 96 10.60 3.27 -7.45
CA LYS A 96 11.70 2.40 -7.89
C LYS A 96 12.71 2.11 -6.76
N ASN A 97 12.23 2.03 -5.52
CA ASN A 97 13.04 1.66 -4.38
C ASN A 97 13.10 0.12 -4.25
N THR A 98 14.18 -0.38 -3.68
CA THR A 98 14.37 -1.80 -3.39
C THR A 98 13.59 -2.27 -2.16
N ILE A 99 13.15 -1.35 -1.31
CA ILE A 99 12.36 -1.63 -0.12
C ILE A 99 11.07 -0.81 -0.10
N ASP A 100 10.02 -1.35 0.49
CA ASP A 100 8.69 -0.76 0.65
C ASP A 100 8.32 -0.49 2.11
N ASN A 101 9.28 -0.64 3.00
CA ASN A 101 9.10 -0.58 4.44
C ASN A 101 10.09 0.39 5.10
N ASN A 102 9.94 0.61 6.41
CA ASN A 102 10.94 1.30 7.21
C ASN A 102 12.23 0.48 7.27
N LEU A 103 13.36 1.10 6.96
CA LEU A 103 14.65 0.44 6.91
C LEU A 103 14.99 -0.15 8.29
N ASN A 104 15.31 -1.44 8.32
CA ASN A 104 15.69 -2.15 9.55
C ASN A 104 16.70 -3.26 9.24
N TYR A 105 17.15 -3.96 10.27
CA TYR A 105 18.21 -4.97 10.16
C TYR A 105 17.92 -6.07 9.13
N LYS A 106 16.65 -6.42 8.87
CA LYS A 106 16.26 -7.47 7.91
C LYS A 106 16.69 -7.15 6.47
N HIS A 107 16.79 -5.86 6.14
CA HIS A 107 17.22 -5.42 4.80
C HIS A 107 18.72 -5.59 4.55
N PHE A 108 19.49 -5.89 5.61
CA PHE A 108 20.94 -6.12 5.55
C PHE A 108 21.33 -7.59 5.71
N LEU A 109 20.33 -8.49 5.85
CA LEU A 109 20.55 -9.91 6.02
C LEU A 109 20.43 -10.66 4.70
N ASN A 110 21.36 -11.57 4.46
CA ASN A 110 21.17 -12.64 3.49
C ASN A 110 20.43 -13.79 4.15
N ILE A 111 19.21 -14.09 3.65
CA ILE A 111 18.36 -15.12 4.21
C ILE A 111 18.42 -16.36 3.33
N THR A 112 19.00 -17.44 3.84
CA THR A 112 18.97 -18.74 3.17
C THR A 112 17.62 -19.42 3.42
N LYS A 113 16.94 -19.78 2.35
CA LYS A 113 15.68 -20.52 2.40
C LYS A 113 15.95 -22.01 2.26
N VAL A 114 15.45 -22.82 3.20
CA VAL A 114 15.47 -24.27 3.11
C VAL A 114 14.09 -24.73 2.66
N SER A 115 14.02 -25.25 1.44
CA SER A 115 12.78 -25.84 0.89
C SER A 115 12.81 -27.37 1.06
N LYS A 116 11.77 -27.94 1.63
CA LYS A 116 11.56 -29.37 1.74
C LYS A 116 10.26 -29.73 1.03
N LEU A 117 10.22 -30.94 0.48
CA LEU A 117 8.97 -31.49 -0.06
C LEU A 117 7.93 -31.57 1.05
N ILE A 118 6.79 -30.98 0.81
CA ILE A 118 5.61 -31.09 1.69
C ILE A 118 4.70 -32.13 1.05
N PRO A 119 4.33 -33.22 1.77
CA PRO A 119 3.31 -34.14 1.29
C PRO A 119 2.00 -33.36 1.16
N GLY A 120 1.67 -32.95 -0.02
CA GLY A 120 0.51 -32.13 -0.31
C GLY A 120 -0.48 -32.85 -1.19
N LYS A 121 -1.72 -32.42 -1.16
CA LYS A 121 -2.70 -32.76 -2.19
C LYS A 121 -2.34 -31.98 -3.45
N GLU A 122 -2.41 -32.62 -4.60
CA GLU A 122 -2.38 -31.91 -5.87
C GLU A 122 -3.46 -30.83 -5.88
N ALA A 123 -3.12 -29.68 -6.44
CA ALA A 123 -4.05 -28.58 -6.54
C ALA A 123 -5.27 -28.99 -7.38
N ASN A 124 -6.45 -28.88 -6.82
CA ASN A 124 -7.68 -29.12 -7.58
C ASN A 124 -7.97 -27.88 -8.43
N LEU A 125 -7.51 -27.89 -9.67
CA LEU A 125 -7.69 -26.78 -10.61
C LEU A 125 -9.16 -26.41 -10.80
N LYS A 126 -10.07 -27.38 -10.77
CA LYS A 126 -11.52 -27.12 -10.89
C LYS A 126 -12.07 -26.33 -9.69
N GLU A 127 -11.52 -26.55 -8.52
CA GLU A 127 -11.90 -25.80 -7.32
C GLU A 127 -11.34 -24.38 -7.35
N TYR A 128 -10.07 -24.22 -7.69
CA TYR A 128 -9.41 -22.90 -7.76
C TYR A 128 -9.99 -22.00 -8.86
N PHE A 129 -10.37 -22.58 -10.00
CA PHE A 129 -10.91 -21.82 -11.13
C PHE A 129 -12.43 -21.92 -11.27
N LYS A 130 -13.13 -22.34 -10.22
CA LYS A 130 -14.59 -22.50 -10.23
C LYS A 130 -15.31 -21.23 -10.69
N GLU A 131 -15.03 -20.10 -10.10
CA GLU A 131 -15.67 -18.81 -10.45
C GLU A 131 -15.36 -18.37 -11.90
N TYR A 132 -14.15 -18.65 -12.37
CA TYR A 132 -13.77 -18.38 -13.76
C TYR A 132 -14.55 -19.26 -14.74
N CYS A 133 -14.65 -20.55 -14.45
CA CYS A 133 -15.38 -21.50 -15.27
C CYS A 133 -16.89 -21.18 -15.31
N GLU A 134 -17.46 -20.81 -14.17
CA GLU A 134 -18.89 -20.40 -14.08
C GLU A 134 -19.19 -19.12 -14.87
N LYS A 135 -18.28 -18.13 -14.83
CA LYS A 135 -18.45 -16.86 -15.57
C LYS A 135 -18.28 -17.01 -17.09
N ASN A 136 -17.51 -17.98 -17.54
CA ASN A 136 -17.17 -18.14 -18.96
C ASN A 136 -17.85 -19.37 -19.60
N ASP A 137 -18.77 -20.00 -18.89
CA ASP A 137 -19.51 -21.20 -19.33
C ASP A 137 -18.59 -22.33 -19.87
N THR A 138 -17.42 -22.45 -19.23
CA THR A 138 -16.40 -23.42 -19.61
C THR A 138 -16.34 -24.53 -18.59
N THR A 139 -16.82 -25.72 -18.96
CA THR A 139 -16.71 -26.93 -18.12
C THR A 139 -15.34 -27.60 -18.19
N GLU A 140 -14.48 -27.19 -19.11
CA GLU A 140 -13.16 -27.77 -19.31
C GLU A 140 -12.10 -26.65 -19.36
N LEU A 141 -11.12 -26.77 -18.47
CA LEU A 141 -9.84 -26.03 -18.54
C LEU A 141 -9.00 -26.67 -19.68
N LYS A 142 -9.44 -26.52 -20.92
CA LYS A 142 -8.67 -26.98 -22.09
C LYS A 142 -7.49 -26.04 -22.27
N ASN A 143 -6.26 -26.58 -22.16
CA ASN A 143 -4.97 -25.98 -22.51
C ASN A 143 -4.25 -25.15 -21.43
N LEU A 144 -4.24 -25.57 -20.17
CA LEU A 144 -3.23 -25.07 -19.22
C LEU A 144 -1.91 -25.87 -19.25
N ASP A 145 -1.83 -26.91 -20.08
CA ASP A 145 -0.65 -27.79 -20.21
C ASP A 145 0.20 -27.48 -21.46
N LYS A 146 0.31 -26.21 -21.84
CA LYS A 146 1.26 -25.80 -22.89
C LYS A 146 2.12 -24.64 -22.46
#